data_a6781991b0b284a9f5dea6f5d7894b4d
#
_entry.id   a6781991b0b284a9f5dea6f5d7894b4d
#
_cell.length_a   1.000
_cell.length_b   1.000
_cell.length_c   1.000
_cell.angle_alpha   90.00
_cell.angle_beta   90.00
_cell.angle_gamma   90.00
#
_symmetry.space_group_name_H-M   'P 1'
#
loop_
_entity.id
_entity.type
_entity.pdbx_description
1 polymer ?
#
loop_
_entity_poly.entity_id
_entity_poly.type
_entity_poly.pdbx_seq_one_letter_code
_entity_poly.pdbx_strand_id
1 'polypeptide(L)'
;MRYALEGSAQYSGGKVRVNAQLIDTETGAHIWADQFDADRSDLLEMQDDIVIRLSRALSVQLVDFELARAMRTRPGNLEAQDLAMQCLSNLNRSTDPEAIGPCRRALQLDGGNALALGLTAFATIYPVLVAQSDNPKDAIRQADELASRALAADPNVAGAHAAKAWVLMAQGRHEEAIV
;
A
#
# COMPACT_ATOMS: atom_id res chain seq x y z
N MET A 1 15.60 5.42 10.96
CA MET A 1 14.39 6.16 10.54
C MET A 1 14.53 6.36 9.05
N ARG A 2 13.60 5.88 8.23
CA ARG A 2 13.81 5.77 6.78
C ARG A 2 13.28 6.96 5.99
N TYR A 3 12.27 7.60 6.51
CA TYR A 3 11.67 8.79 5.90
C TYR A 3 11.71 9.96 6.85
N ALA A 4 11.96 11.15 6.32
CA ALA A 4 11.87 12.40 7.03
C ALA A 4 10.83 13.32 6.35
N LEU A 5 9.97 13.93 7.18
CA LEU A 5 9.11 15.03 6.76
C LEU A 5 9.82 16.32 7.17
N GLU A 6 10.13 17.15 6.19
CA GLU A 6 10.69 18.48 6.42
C GLU A 6 9.69 19.54 6.00
N GLY A 7 9.71 20.67 6.69
CA GLY A 7 8.84 21.80 6.37
C GLY A 7 9.44 23.13 6.78
N SER A 8 8.98 24.18 6.11
CA SER A 8 9.29 25.57 6.46
C SER A 8 8.04 26.43 6.39
N ALA A 9 7.91 27.40 7.29
CA ALA A 9 6.82 28.36 7.27
C ALA A 9 7.40 29.78 7.10
N GLN A 10 6.80 30.55 6.20
CA GLN A 10 7.15 31.95 5.94
C GLN A 10 5.92 32.84 6.15
N TYR A 11 6.12 33.97 6.83
CA TYR A 11 5.09 34.95 7.14
C TYR A 11 5.38 36.24 6.38
N SER A 12 4.45 36.71 5.57
CA SER A 12 4.60 37.96 4.84
C SER A 12 3.22 38.59 4.55
N GLY A 13 3.05 39.86 4.89
CA GLY A 13 1.87 40.64 4.51
C GLY A 13 0.51 40.07 4.96
N GLY A 14 0.47 39.41 6.12
CA GLY A 14 -0.75 38.76 6.64
C GLY A 14 -1.01 37.36 6.07
N LYS A 15 -0.14 36.86 5.20
CA LYS A 15 -0.19 35.51 4.62
C LYS A 15 0.86 34.60 5.25
N VAL A 16 0.52 33.34 5.29
CA VAL A 16 1.42 32.25 5.70
C VAL A 16 1.63 31.33 4.52
N ARG A 17 2.89 31.03 4.23
CA ARG A 17 3.29 30.02 3.25
C ARG A 17 4.00 28.89 3.99
N VAL A 18 3.50 27.66 3.80
CA VAL A 18 4.11 26.45 4.32
C VAL A 18 4.58 25.61 3.14
N ASN A 19 5.87 25.24 3.15
CA ASN A 19 6.40 24.23 2.24
C ASN A 19 6.60 22.96 3.06
N ALA A 20 6.18 21.82 2.53
CA ALA A 20 6.38 20.51 3.13
C ALA A 20 6.95 19.54 2.11
N GLN A 21 7.88 18.68 2.54
CA GLN A 21 8.50 17.66 1.68
C GLN A 21 8.76 16.38 2.45
N LEU A 22 8.59 15.25 1.77
CA LEU A 22 8.91 13.92 2.27
C LEU A 22 10.17 13.42 1.54
N ILE A 23 11.16 13.01 2.32
CA ILE A 23 12.49 12.61 1.82
C ILE A 23 12.79 11.18 2.26
N ASP A 24 13.30 10.35 1.33
CA ASP A 24 13.98 9.10 1.69
C ASP A 24 15.37 9.44 2.25
N THR A 25 15.59 9.15 3.53
CA THR A 25 16.85 9.48 4.23
C THR A 25 18.03 8.62 3.82
N GLU A 26 17.80 7.50 3.15
CA GLU A 26 18.87 6.61 2.66
C GLU A 26 19.42 7.10 1.31
N THR A 27 18.55 7.61 0.44
CA THR A 27 18.92 8.03 -0.91
C THR A 27 18.98 9.54 -1.10
N GLY A 28 18.37 10.31 -0.20
CA GLY A 28 18.16 11.75 -0.36
C GLY A 28 17.08 12.11 -1.38
N ALA A 29 16.33 11.14 -1.89
CA ALA A 29 15.30 11.40 -2.88
C ALA A 29 14.09 12.09 -2.28
N HIS A 30 13.61 13.14 -2.94
CA HIS A 30 12.35 13.79 -2.61
C HIS A 30 11.20 12.94 -3.15
N ILE A 31 10.44 12.32 -2.26
CA ILE A 31 9.30 11.46 -2.61
C ILE A 31 8.08 12.32 -2.93
N TRP A 32 7.92 13.41 -2.16
CA TRP A 32 6.82 14.35 -2.31
C TRP A 32 7.23 15.74 -1.82
N ALA A 33 6.72 16.79 -2.47
CA ALA A 33 6.83 18.15 -2.02
C ALA A 33 5.57 18.93 -2.42
N ASP A 34 5.07 19.77 -1.54
CA ASP A 34 3.92 20.64 -1.78
C ASP A 34 4.06 21.98 -1.06
N GLN A 35 3.32 22.99 -1.53
CA GLN A 35 3.28 24.32 -0.98
C GLN A 35 1.83 24.70 -0.66
N PHE A 36 1.62 25.27 0.53
CA PHE A 36 0.33 25.69 1.03
C PHE A 36 0.40 27.21 1.34
N ASP A 37 -0.54 27.96 0.82
CA ASP A 37 -0.68 29.39 1.06
C ASP A 37 -2.04 29.65 1.71
N ALA A 38 -2.09 30.38 2.83
CA ALA A 38 -3.32 30.76 3.51
C ALA A 38 -3.20 32.15 4.15
N ASP A 39 -4.33 32.77 4.40
CA ASP A 39 -4.40 33.96 5.22
C ASP A 39 -4.23 33.58 6.71
N ARG A 40 -3.69 34.48 7.50
CA ARG A 40 -3.41 34.21 8.94
C ARG A 40 -4.67 33.85 9.73
N SER A 41 -5.84 34.30 9.29
CA SER A 41 -7.13 33.94 9.87
C SER A 41 -7.50 32.48 9.69
N ASP A 42 -6.97 31.81 8.66
CA ASP A 42 -7.43 30.51 8.15
C ASP A 42 -6.41 29.39 8.45
N LEU A 43 -5.53 29.60 9.45
CA LEU A 43 -4.46 28.67 9.82
C LEU A 43 -4.97 27.28 10.21
N LEU A 44 -6.14 27.18 10.84
CA LEU A 44 -6.73 25.88 11.22
C LEU A 44 -7.22 25.12 9.98
N GLU A 45 -7.88 25.78 9.06
CA GLU A 45 -8.28 25.19 7.75
C GLU A 45 -7.07 24.73 6.94
N MET A 46 -6.00 25.55 6.93
CA MET A 46 -4.75 25.19 6.28
C MET A 46 -4.10 23.96 6.91
N GLN A 47 -4.16 23.82 8.24
CA GLN A 47 -3.64 22.64 8.93
C GLN A 47 -4.36 21.37 8.48
N ASP A 48 -5.69 21.41 8.39
CA ASP A 48 -6.50 20.28 7.94
C ASP A 48 -6.19 19.93 6.47
N ASP A 49 -6.03 20.92 5.60
CA ASP A 49 -5.63 20.73 4.21
C ASP A 49 -4.26 20.07 4.08
N ILE A 50 -3.28 20.51 4.87
CA ILE A 50 -1.94 19.90 4.91
C ILE A 50 -2.04 18.43 5.32
N VAL A 51 -2.79 18.11 6.37
CA VAL A 51 -2.97 16.73 6.86
C VAL A 51 -3.61 15.85 5.80
N ILE A 52 -4.67 16.32 5.14
CA ILE A 52 -5.38 15.58 4.10
C ILE A 52 -4.46 15.32 2.89
N ARG A 53 -3.76 16.33 2.39
CA ARG A 53 -2.87 16.18 1.22
C ARG A 53 -1.66 15.32 1.55
N LEU A 54 -1.07 15.48 2.74
CA LEU A 54 0.03 14.64 3.20
C LEU A 54 -0.41 13.17 3.33
N SER A 55 -1.59 12.92 3.92
CA SER A 55 -2.12 11.56 4.04
C SER A 55 -2.34 10.90 2.68
N ARG A 56 -2.85 11.63 1.70
CA ARG A 56 -3.01 11.15 0.32
C ARG A 56 -1.66 10.89 -0.34
N ALA A 57 -0.71 11.80 -0.18
CA ALA A 57 0.64 11.64 -0.74
C ALA A 57 1.36 10.42 -0.13
N LEU A 58 1.25 10.22 1.18
CA LEU A 58 1.80 9.06 1.87
C LEU A 58 1.16 7.75 1.38
N SER A 59 -0.15 7.74 1.15
CA SER A 59 -0.86 6.54 0.73
C SER A 59 -0.56 6.12 -0.71
N VAL A 60 -0.32 7.07 -1.62
CA VAL A 60 -0.13 6.79 -3.05
C VAL A 60 1.36 6.80 -3.43
N GLN A 61 2.06 7.90 -3.15
CA GLN A 61 3.44 8.09 -3.64
C GLN A 61 4.46 7.26 -2.86
N LEU A 62 4.25 7.06 -1.55
CA LEU A 62 5.14 6.22 -0.75
C LEU A 62 5.02 4.75 -1.17
N VAL A 63 3.80 4.29 -1.46
CA VAL A 63 3.59 2.92 -1.97
C VAL A 63 4.25 2.75 -3.33
N ASP A 64 4.08 3.70 -4.25
CA ASP A 64 4.70 3.66 -5.57
C ASP A 64 6.23 3.70 -5.48
N PHE A 65 6.78 4.52 -4.58
CA PHE A 65 8.23 4.62 -4.35
C PHE A 65 8.81 3.32 -3.77
N GLU A 66 8.13 2.72 -2.77
CA GLU A 66 8.55 1.44 -2.19
C GLU A 66 8.45 0.29 -3.20
N LEU A 67 7.42 0.28 -4.03
CA LEU A 67 7.29 -0.69 -5.11
C LEU A 67 8.44 -0.54 -6.12
N ALA A 68 8.70 0.68 -6.58
CA ALA A 68 9.80 0.94 -7.51
C ALA A 68 11.18 0.61 -6.91
N ARG A 69 11.33 0.73 -5.59
CA ARG A 69 12.54 0.33 -4.86
C ARG A 69 12.65 -1.18 -4.74
N ALA A 70 11.57 -1.87 -4.34
CA ALA A 70 11.55 -3.34 -4.25
C ALA A 70 11.94 -3.97 -5.58
N MET A 71 11.49 -3.37 -6.70
CA MET A 71 11.89 -3.77 -8.05
C MET A 71 13.40 -3.64 -8.29
N ARG A 72 14.05 -2.61 -7.74
CA ARG A 72 15.49 -2.36 -7.93
C ARG A 72 16.38 -3.21 -7.03
N THR A 73 15.92 -3.52 -5.82
CA THR A 73 16.73 -4.22 -4.81
C THR A 73 16.67 -5.74 -4.89
N ARG A 74 15.64 -6.27 -5.55
CA ARG A 74 15.49 -7.72 -5.82
C ARG A 74 15.25 -7.89 -7.33
N PRO A 75 16.28 -8.14 -8.13
CA PRO A 75 16.12 -8.51 -9.53
C PRO A 75 15.55 -9.93 -9.60
N GLY A 76 14.27 -10.07 -9.24
CA GLY A 76 13.45 -11.21 -9.57
C GLY A 76 13.16 -11.22 -11.07
N ASN A 77 12.36 -12.18 -11.52
CA ASN A 77 11.88 -12.19 -12.89
C ASN A 77 11.10 -10.89 -13.19
N LEU A 78 11.68 -9.98 -14.00
CA LEU A 78 11.09 -8.69 -14.35
C LEU A 78 9.68 -8.87 -14.94
N GLU A 79 9.48 -9.91 -15.73
CA GLU A 79 8.16 -10.23 -16.30
C GLU A 79 7.14 -10.57 -15.20
N ALA A 80 7.53 -11.35 -14.17
CA ALA A 80 6.67 -11.65 -13.03
C ALA A 80 6.32 -10.39 -12.25
N GLN A 81 7.25 -9.46 -12.13
CA GLN A 81 7.03 -8.19 -11.45
C GLN A 81 6.05 -7.30 -12.22
N ASP A 82 6.21 -7.17 -13.53
CA ASP A 82 5.30 -6.41 -14.39
C ASP A 82 3.87 -6.98 -14.33
N LEU A 83 3.73 -8.29 -14.34
CA LEU A 83 2.45 -8.98 -14.18
C LEU A 83 1.83 -8.74 -12.79
N ALA A 84 2.62 -8.73 -11.72
CA ALA A 84 2.13 -8.40 -10.39
C ALA A 84 1.62 -6.95 -10.31
N MET A 85 2.29 -6.01 -10.98
CA MET A 85 1.85 -4.61 -11.08
C MET A 85 0.57 -4.46 -11.91
N GLN A 86 0.43 -5.19 -13.00
CA GLN A 86 -0.83 -5.25 -13.77
C GLN A 86 -1.97 -5.80 -12.92
N CYS A 87 -1.71 -6.82 -12.12
CA CYS A 87 -2.67 -7.38 -11.18
C CYS A 87 -3.15 -6.33 -10.17
N LEU A 88 -2.25 -5.57 -9.56
CA LEU A 88 -2.58 -4.48 -8.65
C LEU A 88 -3.47 -3.43 -9.33
N SER A 89 -3.11 -3.03 -10.55
CA SER A 89 -3.90 -2.08 -11.34
C SER A 89 -5.31 -2.60 -11.63
N ASN A 90 -5.44 -3.89 -11.94
CA ASN A 90 -6.73 -4.52 -12.22
C ASN A 90 -7.61 -4.58 -10.97
N LEU A 91 -7.05 -5.01 -9.83
CA LEU A 91 -7.77 -5.10 -8.56
C LEU A 91 -8.24 -3.72 -8.05
N ASN A 92 -7.50 -2.66 -8.35
CA ASN A 92 -7.91 -1.29 -8.02
C ASN A 92 -9.10 -0.79 -8.89
N ARG A 93 -9.35 -1.42 -10.02
CA ARG A 93 -10.42 -1.03 -10.97
C ARG A 93 -11.64 -1.93 -10.92
N SER A 94 -11.47 -3.18 -10.52
CA SER A 94 -12.53 -4.18 -10.56
C SER A 94 -12.35 -5.23 -9.48
N THR A 95 -13.45 -5.66 -8.90
CA THR A 95 -13.52 -6.81 -8.00
C THR A 95 -13.82 -8.12 -8.74
N ASP A 96 -13.78 -8.12 -10.08
CA ASP A 96 -13.99 -9.30 -10.89
C ASP A 96 -12.94 -10.39 -10.54
N PRO A 97 -13.34 -11.66 -10.35
CA PRO A 97 -12.42 -12.78 -10.15
C PRO A 97 -11.33 -12.92 -11.22
N GLU A 98 -11.57 -12.45 -12.44
CA GLU A 98 -10.58 -12.45 -13.52
C GLU A 98 -9.49 -11.38 -13.37
N ALA A 99 -9.72 -10.35 -12.53
CA ALA A 99 -8.75 -9.30 -12.26
C ALA A 99 -7.41 -9.84 -11.70
N ILE A 100 -7.45 -11.01 -11.04
CA ILE A 100 -6.25 -11.67 -10.48
C ILE A 100 -5.47 -12.52 -11.50
N GLY A 101 -5.92 -12.61 -12.75
CA GLY A 101 -5.24 -13.38 -13.81
C GLY A 101 -3.75 -13.08 -13.94
N PRO A 102 -3.32 -11.81 -14.00
CA PRO A 102 -1.90 -11.46 -14.02
C PRO A 102 -1.13 -11.91 -12.77
N CYS A 103 -1.72 -11.89 -11.57
CA CYS A 103 -1.09 -12.42 -10.36
C CYS A 103 -0.82 -13.93 -10.48
N ARG A 104 -1.77 -14.70 -10.98
CA ARG A 104 -1.58 -16.15 -11.21
C ARG A 104 -0.43 -16.43 -12.17
N ARG A 105 -0.32 -15.65 -13.24
CA ARG A 105 0.80 -15.76 -14.20
C ARG A 105 2.13 -15.34 -13.59
N ALA A 106 2.14 -14.27 -12.78
CA ALA A 106 3.32 -13.84 -12.04
C ALA A 106 3.84 -14.96 -11.13
N LEU A 107 2.94 -15.64 -10.41
CA LEU A 107 3.30 -16.75 -9.51
C LEU A 107 3.74 -18.02 -10.25
N GLN A 108 3.33 -18.20 -11.50
CA GLN A 108 3.86 -19.27 -12.35
C GLN A 108 5.31 -19.02 -12.77
N LEU A 109 5.68 -17.75 -13.01
CA LEU A 109 7.04 -17.35 -13.39
C LEU A 109 7.96 -17.24 -12.17
N ASP A 110 7.43 -16.74 -11.07
CA ASP A 110 8.14 -16.56 -9.79
C ASP A 110 7.18 -16.85 -8.63
N GLY A 111 7.19 -18.07 -8.15
CA GLY A 111 6.34 -18.53 -7.04
C GLY A 111 6.63 -17.85 -5.70
N GLY A 112 7.74 -17.10 -5.60
CA GLY A 112 8.15 -16.30 -4.44
C GLY A 112 7.83 -14.81 -4.58
N ASN A 113 7.18 -14.36 -5.66
CA ASN A 113 6.86 -12.96 -5.86
C ASN A 113 5.92 -12.45 -4.77
N ALA A 114 6.47 -11.67 -3.83
CA ALA A 114 5.78 -11.24 -2.62
C ALA A 114 4.55 -10.37 -2.92
N LEU A 115 4.64 -9.48 -3.92
CA LEU A 115 3.51 -8.64 -4.33
C LEU A 115 2.36 -9.50 -4.87
N ALA A 116 2.64 -10.42 -5.79
CA ALA A 116 1.62 -11.29 -6.37
C ALA A 116 0.99 -12.23 -5.32
N LEU A 117 1.78 -12.75 -4.37
CA LEU A 117 1.29 -13.53 -3.24
C LEU A 117 0.33 -12.71 -2.36
N GLY A 118 0.73 -11.49 -1.97
CA GLY A 118 -0.09 -10.61 -1.14
C GLY A 118 -1.41 -10.21 -1.80
N LEU A 119 -1.35 -9.84 -3.08
CA LEU A 119 -2.56 -9.49 -3.86
C LEU A 119 -3.49 -10.69 -4.04
N THR A 120 -2.93 -11.88 -4.26
CA THR A 120 -3.73 -13.11 -4.37
C THR A 120 -4.38 -13.47 -3.03
N ALA A 121 -3.66 -13.30 -1.91
CA ALA A 121 -4.22 -13.51 -0.56
C ALA A 121 -5.41 -12.57 -0.31
N PHE A 122 -5.24 -11.28 -0.64
CA PHE A 122 -6.29 -10.28 -0.50
C PHE A 122 -7.53 -10.62 -1.35
N ALA A 123 -7.34 -10.96 -2.63
CA ALA A 123 -8.43 -11.34 -3.52
C ALA A 123 -9.14 -12.63 -3.07
N THR A 124 -8.42 -13.53 -2.38
CA THR A 124 -8.97 -14.79 -1.86
C THR A 124 -9.85 -14.57 -0.63
N ILE A 125 -9.46 -13.65 0.28
CA ILE A 125 -10.23 -13.39 1.50
C ILE A 125 -11.43 -12.44 1.26
N TYR A 126 -11.35 -11.57 0.26
CA TYR A 126 -12.38 -10.54 0.00
C TYR A 126 -13.81 -11.11 -0.14
N PRO A 127 -14.07 -12.19 -0.92
CA PRO A 127 -15.40 -12.77 -1.02
C PRO A 127 -15.97 -13.28 0.30
N VAL A 128 -15.12 -13.69 1.25
CA VAL A 128 -15.56 -14.11 2.59
C VAL A 128 -16.13 -12.92 3.36
N LEU A 129 -15.48 -11.76 3.27
CA LEU A 129 -15.89 -10.55 4.00
C LEU A 129 -17.21 -9.98 3.49
N VAL A 130 -17.50 -10.13 2.21
CA VAL A 130 -18.73 -9.65 1.58
C VAL A 130 -19.81 -10.75 1.48
N ALA A 131 -19.63 -11.88 2.17
CA ALA A 131 -20.54 -13.02 2.22
C ALA A 131 -20.87 -13.63 0.84
N GLN A 132 -19.90 -13.61 -0.07
CA GLN A 132 -20.01 -14.14 -1.44
C GLN A 132 -19.16 -15.40 -1.67
N SER A 133 -18.57 -15.97 -0.61
CA SER A 133 -17.73 -17.16 -0.73
C SER A 133 -18.57 -18.44 -0.54
N ASP A 134 -18.47 -19.35 -1.49
CA ASP A 134 -19.11 -20.68 -1.41
C ASP A 134 -18.43 -21.59 -0.36
N ASN A 135 -17.12 -21.38 -0.13
CA ASN A 135 -16.34 -22.15 0.82
C ASN A 135 -15.44 -21.23 1.68
N PRO A 136 -16.02 -20.52 2.67
CA PRO A 136 -15.29 -19.54 3.45
C PRO A 136 -14.14 -20.14 4.27
N LYS A 137 -14.25 -21.38 4.77
CA LYS A 137 -13.19 -22.01 5.56
C LYS A 137 -11.93 -22.26 4.72
N ASP A 138 -12.08 -22.75 3.51
CA ASP A 138 -10.95 -22.97 2.60
C ASP A 138 -10.35 -21.66 2.13
N ALA A 139 -11.18 -20.66 1.82
CA ALA A 139 -10.72 -19.32 1.42
C ALA A 139 -9.88 -18.66 2.53
N ILE A 140 -10.34 -18.72 3.79
CA ILE A 140 -9.60 -18.22 4.96
C ILE A 140 -8.24 -18.92 5.06
N ARG A 141 -8.20 -20.25 4.99
CA ARG A 141 -6.96 -21.02 5.08
C ARG A 141 -5.99 -20.68 3.95
N GLN A 142 -6.46 -20.64 2.72
CA GLN A 142 -5.65 -20.31 1.54
C GLN A 142 -5.10 -18.87 1.61
N ALA A 143 -5.94 -17.91 1.99
CA ALA A 143 -5.51 -16.52 2.15
C ALA A 143 -4.44 -16.39 3.24
N ASP A 144 -4.58 -17.12 4.34
CA ASP A 144 -3.60 -17.14 5.44
C ASP A 144 -2.24 -17.69 5.00
N GLU A 145 -2.25 -18.80 4.27
CA GLU A 145 -1.03 -19.40 3.70
C GLU A 145 -0.32 -18.46 2.72
N LEU A 146 -1.07 -17.86 1.79
CA LEU A 146 -0.53 -16.93 0.79
C LEU A 146 0.04 -15.67 1.44
N ALA A 147 -0.68 -15.07 2.38
CA ALA A 147 -0.22 -13.89 3.11
C ALA A 147 1.04 -14.19 3.93
N SER A 148 1.10 -15.35 4.58
CA SER A 148 2.30 -15.78 5.34
C SER A 148 3.51 -15.94 4.43
N ARG A 149 3.34 -16.54 3.24
CA ARG A 149 4.42 -16.67 2.24
C ARG A 149 4.86 -15.31 1.70
N ALA A 150 3.91 -14.40 1.46
CA ALA A 150 4.22 -13.05 1.02
C ALA A 150 5.09 -12.31 2.05
N LEU A 151 4.70 -12.33 3.33
CA LEU A 151 5.43 -11.69 4.42
C LEU A 151 6.80 -12.34 4.69
N ALA A 152 6.92 -13.65 4.49
CA ALA A 152 8.22 -14.33 4.57
C ALA A 152 9.16 -13.91 3.43
N ALA A 153 8.63 -13.64 2.23
CA ALA A 153 9.40 -13.17 1.09
C ALA A 153 9.74 -11.68 1.20
N ASP A 154 8.79 -10.86 1.64
CA ASP A 154 8.95 -9.43 1.91
C ASP A 154 8.05 -8.98 3.06
N PRO A 155 8.61 -8.65 4.24
CA PRO A 155 7.83 -8.21 5.39
C PRO A 155 7.08 -6.89 5.21
N ASN A 156 7.34 -6.14 4.14
CA ASN A 156 6.75 -4.81 3.91
C ASN A 156 5.60 -4.81 2.88
N VAL A 157 5.13 -5.97 2.45
CA VAL A 157 4.04 -6.06 1.47
C VAL A 157 2.70 -5.70 2.12
N ALA A 158 2.21 -4.49 1.84
CA ALA A 158 0.96 -3.97 2.41
C ALA A 158 -0.25 -4.87 2.15
N GLY A 159 -0.38 -5.43 0.94
CA GLY A 159 -1.48 -6.35 0.60
C GLY A 159 -1.48 -7.63 1.44
N ALA A 160 -0.31 -8.12 1.86
CA ALA A 160 -0.22 -9.29 2.73
C ALA A 160 -0.62 -8.97 4.17
N HIS A 161 -0.24 -7.82 4.70
CA HIS A 161 -0.69 -7.35 6.01
C HIS A 161 -2.21 -7.16 6.05
N ALA A 162 -2.77 -6.50 5.02
CA ALA A 162 -4.22 -6.35 4.90
C ALA A 162 -4.95 -7.69 4.83
N ALA A 163 -4.44 -8.65 4.04
CA ALA A 163 -5.01 -10.00 3.97
C ALA A 163 -4.96 -10.72 5.32
N LYS A 164 -3.84 -10.61 6.06
CA LYS A 164 -3.71 -11.18 7.42
C LYS A 164 -4.72 -10.58 8.39
N ALA A 165 -4.87 -9.26 8.41
CA ALA A 165 -5.85 -8.59 9.26
C ALA A 165 -7.26 -9.09 8.96
N TRP A 166 -7.63 -9.25 7.69
CA TRP A 166 -8.95 -9.73 7.29
C TRP A 166 -9.16 -11.21 7.60
N VAL A 167 -8.11 -12.03 7.46
CA VAL A 167 -8.14 -13.42 7.91
C VAL A 167 -8.43 -13.51 9.41
N LEU A 168 -7.75 -12.71 10.23
CA LEU A 168 -7.95 -12.66 11.68
C LEU A 168 -9.36 -12.18 12.03
N MET A 169 -9.88 -11.17 11.34
CA MET A 169 -11.26 -10.72 11.49
C MET A 169 -12.27 -11.81 11.15
N ALA A 170 -12.09 -12.55 10.05
CA ALA A 170 -12.94 -13.65 9.64
C ALA A 170 -12.90 -14.83 10.63
N GLN A 171 -11.80 -14.97 11.39
CA GLN A 171 -11.65 -15.95 12.47
C GLN A 171 -12.21 -15.47 13.81
N GLY A 172 -12.70 -14.22 13.92
CA GLY A 172 -13.16 -13.63 15.18
C GLY A 172 -12.05 -13.13 16.11
N ARG A 173 -10.81 -13.07 15.63
CA ARG A 173 -9.60 -12.64 16.40
C ARG A 173 -9.36 -11.14 16.19
N HIS A 174 -10.33 -10.33 16.59
CA HIS A 174 -10.33 -8.88 16.28
C HIS A 174 -9.20 -8.11 16.95
N GLU A 175 -8.80 -8.48 18.17
CA GLU A 175 -7.72 -7.79 18.89
C GLU A 175 -6.35 -7.97 18.20
N GLU A 176 -6.14 -9.12 17.57
CA GLU A 176 -4.89 -9.42 16.84
C GLU A 176 -4.87 -8.81 15.42
N ALA A 177 -6.02 -8.39 14.90
CA ALA A 177 -6.12 -7.77 13.59
C ALA A 177 -5.71 -6.28 13.57
N ILE A 178 -5.53 -5.69 14.77
CA ILE A 178 -5.20 -4.27 14.95
C ILE A 178 -3.71 -4.17 15.33
N VAL A 179 -2.82 -4.45 14.40
CA VAL A 179 -1.36 -4.31 14.61
C VAL A 179 -0.79 -3.33 13.61
#